data_50f2446e99a74e1e45dfd6de33a90b37
#
_entry.id   50f2446e99a74e1e45dfd6de33a90b37
#
_cell.length_a   1.000
_cell.length_b   1.000
_cell.length_c   1.000
_cell.angle_alpha   90.00
_cell.angle_beta   90.00
_cell.angle_gamma   90.00
#
_symmetry.space_group_name_H-M   'P 1'
#
loop_
_entity.id
_entity.type
_entity.pdbx_description
1 polymer ?
#
loop_
_entity_poly.entity_id
_entity_poly.type
_entity_poly.pdbx_seq_one_letter_code
_entity_poly.pdbx_strand_id
1 'polypeptide(L)'
;MSKFLGIILLLIFIASCSLDNKTGLWTKKQKIKEEKIIIKELFEKEKVLEKEFNPNLKINLSAKLIDNSFINNFDNNNGRVNYNGTLKSISKFKFSKIDNFNQLEPEIIFDKNNVIFFDDKGSILKFDSFSKLIWKKNYYTKAEKKSKPILFFANNKNTLVVADSIAKYYAININNGELLWSKNNSAPFNSQVKIYKDKFFAIDFENILRCYSIKDGTELWQVKTDQSFIKSQKKLSLVIVDNIVYFNNSIGDVSAVNIASGDLLWQTPTQSSGIYEEAFHLKTSDLIANYNSILFSNNKNEFFSLDIKRGNLNWKQKVNSNIRSTLVDNIIFAISMEGFLIIIDNQSGNIIRITDVFTQYKRSYFKKRSRTYTFGNKKKPKSKRIVKEKNKRTYTFGQQQGSAIEPVGFIVGSKNIYLTTSHGRLIIIDITTGKPTSVLKIDNDKISRPFVLNKNLFIIKDNAIIKLD
;
A
#
# COMPACT_ATOMS: atom_id res chain seq x y z
N MET A 1 -60.07 55.61 -15.09
CA MET A 1 -60.44 54.30 -14.49
C MET A 1 -59.53 53.15 -14.90
N SER A 2 -58.97 53.12 -16.10
CA SER A 2 -58.17 51.97 -16.55
C SER A 2 -56.78 51.77 -15.83
N LYS A 3 -56.14 52.90 -15.45
CA LYS A 3 -54.83 52.82 -14.74
C LYS A 3 -54.94 52.36 -13.27
N PHE A 4 -56.09 52.59 -12.63
CA PHE A 4 -56.31 52.12 -11.25
C PHE A 4 -56.59 50.60 -11.16
N LEU A 5 -57.23 50.06 -12.22
CA LEU A 5 -57.49 48.62 -12.33
C LEU A 5 -56.25 47.85 -12.53
N GLY A 6 -55.24 48.38 -13.26
CA GLY A 6 -53.93 47.74 -13.46
C GLY A 6 -53.09 47.64 -12.19
N ILE A 7 -53.19 48.68 -11.32
CA ILE A 7 -52.44 48.66 -10.04
C ILE A 7 -53.05 47.68 -9.05
N ILE A 8 -54.39 47.54 -9.02
CA ILE A 8 -55.08 46.55 -8.19
C ILE A 8 -54.78 45.14 -8.66
N LEU A 9 -54.73 44.92 -9.98
CA LEU A 9 -54.34 43.57 -10.53
C LEU A 9 -52.86 43.20 -10.21
N LEU A 10 -51.95 44.18 -10.23
CA LEU A 10 -50.56 43.99 -9.87
C LEU A 10 -50.39 43.67 -8.37
N LEU A 11 -51.19 44.30 -7.49
CA LEU A 11 -51.16 44.03 -6.06
C LEU A 11 -51.71 42.63 -5.69
N ILE A 12 -52.66 42.11 -6.48
CA ILE A 12 -53.21 40.78 -6.29
C ILE A 12 -52.18 39.69 -6.69
N PHE A 13 -51.35 39.97 -7.72
CA PHE A 13 -50.27 39.05 -8.10
C PHE A 13 -49.13 38.97 -7.06
N ILE A 14 -48.91 40.03 -6.30
CA ILE A 14 -47.88 40.06 -5.25
C ILE A 14 -48.36 39.33 -3.97
N ALA A 15 -49.67 39.27 -3.74
CA ALA A 15 -50.28 38.66 -2.56
C ALA A 15 -50.46 37.12 -2.69
N SER A 16 -50.33 36.57 -3.91
CA SER A 16 -50.54 35.12 -4.14
C SER A 16 -49.26 34.25 -4.22
N CYS A 17 -48.08 34.84 -3.99
CA CYS A 17 -46.87 34.07 -3.85
C CYS A 17 -46.71 33.54 -2.42
N SER A 18 -47.43 32.49 -2.08
CA SER A 18 -47.03 31.64 -0.99
C SER A 18 -45.84 30.80 -1.47
N LEU A 19 -44.66 31.24 -1.11
CA LEU A 19 -43.43 30.48 -1.38
C LEU A 19 -43.44 29.19 -0.56
N ASP A 20 -43.28 28.09 -1.26
CA ASP A 20 -43.24 26.71 -0.74
C ASP A 20 -42.17 26.59 0.35
N ASN A 21 -42.53 26.06 1.50
CA ASN A 21 -41.65 25.80 2.65
C ASN A 21 -40.48 24.80 2.34
N LYS A 22 -40.44 24.22 1.15
CA LYS A 22 -39.37 23.28 0.73
C LYS A 22 -38.20 23.94 0.02
N THR A 23 -38.34 25.17 -0.49
CA THR A 23 -37.28 25.81 -1.29
C THR A 23 -36.37 26.76 -0.50
N GLY A 24 -36.63 27.01 0.79
CA GLY A 24 -35.71 27.75 1.69
C GLY A 24 -35.50 29.24 1.38
N LEU A 25 -36.17 29.82 0.39
CA LEU A 25 -36.10 31.24 0.06
C LEU A 25 -37.14 32.02 0.89
N TRP A 26 -36.69 32.84 1.83
CA TRP A 26 -37.47 33.76 2.68
C TRP A 26 -38.27 33.11 3.83
N THR A 27 -37.74 32.15 4.55
CA THR A 27 -38.35 31.75 5.83
C THR A 27 -37.85 32.61 6.98
N LYS A 28 -38.74 33.27 7.72
CA LYS A 28 -38.46 33.73 9.07
C LYS A 28 -37.94 32.55 9.88
N LYS A 29 -36.83 32.76 10.59
CA LYS A 29 -36.27 31.78 11.53
C LYS A 29 -37.36 31.29 12.50
N GLN A 30 -38.09 30.26 12.15
CA GLN A 30 -38.73 29.41 13.13
C GLN A 30 -37.60 28.64 13.86
N LYS A 31 -37.55 28.74 15.19
CA LYS A 31 -36.74 27.85 16.02
C LYS A 31 -37.20 26.44 15.71
N ILE A 32 -36.48 25.79 14.82
CA ILE A 32 -36.58 24.35 14.66
C ILE A 32 -36.08 23.82 16.00
N LYS A 33 -36.96 23.19 16.80
CA LYS A 33 -36.55 22.28 17.84
C LYS A 33 -35.61 21.30 17.17
N GLU A 34 -34.33 21.28 17.60
CA GLU A 34 -33.42 20.23 17.25
C GLU A 34 -34.01 18.92 17.77
N GLU A 35 -34.89 18.30 17.00
CA GLU A 35 -35.03 16.85 17.09
C GLU A 35 -33.66 16.34 16.72
N LYS A 36 -32.92 15.78 17.70
CA LYS A 36 -31.77 14.93 17.46
C LYS A 36 -32.23 13.84 16.50
N ILE A 37 -32.05 14.07 15.21
CA ILE A 37 -32.09 13.01 14.22
C ILE A 37 -30.92 12.13 14.68
N ILE A 38 -31.23 11.03 15.36
CA ILE A 38 -30.31 9.93 15.54
C ILE A 38 -30.14 9.42 14.10
N ILE A 39 -29.11 9.93 13.42
CA ILE A 39 -28.58 9.30 12.23
C ILE A 39 -28.07 7.96 12.74
N LYS A 40 -28.96 6.96 12.74
CA LYS A 40 -28.54 5.57 12.86
C LYS A 40 -27.61 5.40 11.66
N GLU A 41 -26.30 5.23 11.90
CA GLU A 41 -25.38 4.90 10.84
C GLU A 41 -25.97 3.68 10.13
N LEU A 42 -26.49 3.91 8.91
CA LEU A 42 -27.11 2.87 8.09
C LEU A 42 -26.08 1.80 7.69
N PHE A 43 -24.81 2.11 7.88
CA PHE A 43 -23.69 1.21 7.67
C PHE A 43 -23.05 0.95 9.04
N GLU A 44 -23.37 -0.17 9.65
CA GLU A 44 -22.52 -0.70 10.71
C GLU A 44 -21.13 -0.89 10.10
N LYS A 45 -20.17 -0.04 10.50
CA LYS A 45 -18.76 -0.33 10.23
C LYS A 45 -18.51 -1.73 10.77
N GLU A 46 -18.25 -2.68 9.87
CA GLU A 46 -17.92 -4.03 10.28
C GLU A 46 -16.82 -3.96 11.35
N LYS A 47 -17.07 -4.57 12.50
CA LYS A 47 -16.14 -4.56 13.62
C LYS A 47 -14.85 -5.24 13.15
N VAL A 48 -13.79 -4.46 13.09
CA VAL A 48 -12.43 -4.93 12.83
C VAL A 48 -11.95 -5.75 14.04
N LEU A 49 -11.03 -6.67 13.83
CA LEU A 49 -10.39 -7.42 14.91
C LEU A 49 -9.68 -6.46 15.87
N GLU A 50 -10.17 -6.38 17.12
CA GLU A 50 -9.67 -5.45 18.14
C GLU A 50 -9.06 -6.18 19.35
N LYS A 51 -9.12 -7.51 19.39
CA LYS A 51 -8.70 -8.31 20.54
C LYS A 51 -7.74 -9.42 20.16
N GLU A 52 -6.81 -9.70 21.06
CA GLU A 52 -5.96 -10.87 20.97
C GLU A 52 -6.78 -12.17 21.08
N PHE A 53 -6.31 -13.19 20.38
CA PHE A 53 -6.86 -14.54 20.40
C PHE A 53 -5.72 -15.55 20.55
N ASN A 54 -5.81 -16.49 21.47
CA ASN A 54 -4.78 -17.48 21.74
C ASN A 54 -3.35 -16.90 21.82
N PRO A 55 -3.09 -15.77 22.52
CA PRO A 55 -1.81 -15.05 22.44
C PRO A 55 -0.61 -15.84 22.99
N ASN A 56 -0.86 -16.92 23.72
CA ASN A 56 0.19 -17.78 24.29
C ASN A 56 0.43 -19.04 23.46
N LEU A 57 -0.33 -19.28 22.40
CA LEU A 57 -0.11 -20.42 21.50
C LEU A 57 1.21 -20.26 20.76
N LYS A 58 2.10 -21.25 20.88
CA LYS A 58 3.37 -21.26 20.18
C LYS A 58 3.20 -21.81 18.76
N ILE A 59 3.81 -21.14 17.78
CA ILE A 59 3.81 -21.56 16.39
C ILE A 59 5.15 -22.21 16.07
N ASN A 60 5.12 -23.43 15.58
CA ASN A 60 6.29 -24.16 15.11
C ASN A 60 6.23 -24.25 13.58
N LEU A 61 7.31 -23.90 12.91
CA LEU A 61 7.42 -23.91 11.46
C LEU A 61 8.46 -24.96 11.04
N SER A 62 8.34 -25.44 9.79
CA SER A 62 9.36 -26.29 9.19
C SER A 62 10.74 -25.61 9.15
N ALA A 63 11.78 -26.38 9.04
CA ALA A 63 13.16 -25.87 8.94
C ALA A 63 13.47 -25.24 7.57
N LYS A 64 12.59 -25.38 6.57
CA LYS A 64 12.82 -24.90 5.19
C LYS A 64 12.92 -23.38 5.14
N LEU A 65 14.04 -22.88 4.63
CA LEU A 65 14.31 -21.45 4.43
C LEU A 65 14.64 -21.19 2.96
N ILE A 66 14.32 -19.98 2.49
CA ILE A 66 14.70 -19.48 1.17
C ILE A 66 15.73 -18.37 1.34
N ASP A 67 16.75 -18.32 0.46
CA ASP A 67 17.85 -17.36 0.62
C ASP A 67 17.50 -15.95 0.12
N ASN A 68 16.47 -15.82 -0.69
CA ASN A 68 16.11 -14.58 -1.34
C ASN A 68 14.61 -14.31 -1.30
N SER A 69 14.22 -13.09 -0.98
CA SER A 69 12.83 -12.63 -1.00
C SER A 69 12.49 -11.90 -2.30
N PHE A 70 12.82 -12.48 -3.45
CA PHE A 70 12.53 -11.88 -4.74
C PHE A 70 11.03 -11.89 -5.06
N ILE A 71 10.59 -10.84 -5.74
CA ILE A 71 9.21 -10.67 -6.17
C ILE A 71 9.10 -10.79 -7.69
N ASN A 72 10.20 -10.60 -8.40
CA ASN A 72 10.14 -10.08 -9.76
C ASN A 72 9.99 -11.15 -10.85
N ASN A 73 10.26 -12.41 -10.57
CA ASN A 73 10.14 -13.46 -11.58
C ASN A 73 9.01 -14.44 -11.23
N PHE A 74 9.34 -15.56 -10.59
CA PHE A 74 8.38 -16.63 -10.28
C PHE A 74 7.98 -16.68 -8.81
N ASP A 75 8.63 -15.86 -7.99
CA ASP A 75 8.42 -15.95 -6.55
C ASP A 75 7.04 -15.41 -6.19
N ASN A 76 6.15 -16.32 -5.87
CA ASN A 76 4.77 -16.04 -5.48
C ASN A 76 4.66 -15.72 -3.99
N ASN A 77 5.76 -15.26 -3.37
CA ASN A 77 5.82 -14.81 -1.97
C ASN A 77 5.51 -15.89 -0.94
N ASN A 78 5.94 -17.11 -1.22
CA ASN A 78 5.80 -18.23 -0.32
C ASN A 78 7.11 -18.53 0.41
N GLY A 79 7.00 -19.03 1.64
CA GLY A 79 8.12 -19.44 2.45
C GLY A 79 8.70 -18.34 3.33
N ARG A 80 9.59 -18.76 4.23
CA ARG A 80 10.35 -17.86 5.11
C ARG A 80 11.78 -17.72 4.64
N VAL A 81 12.32 -16.51 4.83
CA VAL A 81 13.65 -16.17 4.34
C VAL A 81 14.75 -16.53 5.34
N ASN A 82 15.91 -16.91 4.82
CA ASN A 82 17.10 -17.20 5.61
C ASN A 82 17.75 -15.90 6.10
N TYR A 83 17.12 -15.27 7.11
CA TYR A 83 17.61 -14.06 7.75
C TYR A 83 17.43 -14.12 9.27
N ASN A 84 18.51 -13.85 9.99
CA ASN A 84 18.53 -13.69 11.45
C ASN A 84 19.73 -12.81 11.85
N GLY A 85 19.87 -11.67 11.19
CA GLY A 85 21.01 -10.79 11.37
C GLY A 85 20.97 -9.97 12.66
N THR A 86 22.06 -9.27 12.93
CA THR A 86 22.21 -8.41 14.12
C THR A 86 21.59 -7.03 13.93
N LEU A 87 21.07 -6.73 12.74
CA LEU A 87 20.47 -5.44 12.35
C LEU A 87 21.44 -4.26 12.41
N LYS A 88 22.74 -4.51 12.29
CA LYS A 88 23.74 -3.46 12.14
C LYS A 88 23.73 -2.93 10.71
N SER A 89 23.77 -1.61 10.56
CA SER A 89 23.88 -0.99 9.24
C SER A 89 25.27 -1.26 8.66
N ILE A 90 25.31 -1.97 7.51
CA ILE A 90 26.55 -2.30 6.80
C ILE A 90 26.85 -1.23 5.75
N SER A 91 25.85 -0.86 4.94
CA SER A 91 26.04 0.08 3.83
C SER A 91 24.76 0.83 3.49
N LYS A 92 24.95 1.95 2.76
CA LYS A 92 23.87 2.84 2.34
C LYS A 92 24.04 3.20 0.87
N PHE A 93 23.07 2.81 0.05
CA PHE A 93 23.00 3.09 -1.38
C PHE A 93 22.25 4.41 -1.59
N LYS A 94 22.94 5.49 -1.93
CA LYS A 94 22.38 6.84 -2.01
C LYS A 94 21.85 7.15 -3.41
N PHE A 95 20.68 7.79 -3.48
CA PHE A 95 20.10 8.33 -4.71
C PHE A 95 19.40 9.67 -4.42
N SER A 96 18.95 10.38 -5.47
CA SER A 96 18.23 11.64 -5.30
C SER A 96 16.89 11.39 -4.63
N LYS A 97 16.52 12.25 -3.68
CA LYS A 97 15.30 12.11 -2.88
C LYS A 97 14.08 12.00 -3.77
N ILE A 98 13.20 11.04 -3.46
CA ILE A 98 11.90 10.85 -4.09
C ILE A 98 10.85 11.62 -3.28
N ASP A 99 10.28 12.67 -3.84
CA ASP A 99 9.39 13.59 -3.13
C ASP A 99 8.11 12.91 -2.60
N ASN A 100 7.48 12.08 -3.41
CA ASN A 100 6.21 11.42 -3.07
C ASN A 100 6.41 9.99 -2.53
N PHE A 101 7.52 9.74 -1.85
CA PHE A 101 7.87 8.40 -1.35
C PHE A 101 6.78 7.78 -0.46
N ASN A 102 6.03 8.60 0.29
CA ASN A 102 4.96 8.12 1.15
C ASN A 102 3.80 7.44 0.39
N GLN A 103 3.63 7.76 -0.89
CA GLN A 103 2.59 7.19 -1.75
C GLN A 103 3.09 5.96 -2.53
N LEU A 104 4.38 5.68 -2.50
CA LEU A 104 4.99 4.61 -3.27
C LEU A 104 5.04 3.29 -2.48
N GLU A 105 4.97 2.20 -3.23
CA GLU A 105 5.36 0.85 -2.79
C GLU A 105 6.56 0.39 -3.66
N PRO A 106 7.75 0.98 -3.44
CA PRO A 106 8.89 0.72 -4.28
C PRO A 106 9.46 -0.68 -4.06
N GLU A 107 10.04 -1.23 -5.10
CA GLU A 107 10.70 -2.54 -5.09
C GLU A 107 12.16 -2.42 -5.50
N ILE A 108 13.01 -3.25 -4.91
CA ILE A 108 14.42 -3.37 -5.27
C ILE A 108 14.57 -4.49 -6.29
N ILE A 109 15.37 -4.25 -7.32
CA ILE A 109 15.86 -5.32 -8.18
C ILE A 109 17.25 -5.73 -7.74
N PHE A 110 17.44 -7.03 -7.69
CA PHE A 110 18.75 -7.61 -7.45
C PHE A 110 19.24 -8.29 -8.74
N ASP A 111 20.46 -7.97 -9.11
CA ASP A 111 21.21 -8.66 -10.15
C ASP A 111 22.45 -9.29 -9.52
N LYS A 112 22.38 -10.61 -9.24
CA LYS A 112 23.35 -11.31 -8.40
C LYS A 112 23.44 -10.65 -7.02
N ASN A 113 24.57 -9.99 -6.71
CA ASN A 113 24.81 -9.26 -5.46
C ASN A 113 24.65 -7.74 -5.62
N ASN A 114 24.29 -7.27 -6.81
CA ASN A 114 24.12 -5.85 -7.11
C ASN A 114 22.69 -5.41 -6.84
N VAL A 115 22.55 -4.13 -6.50
CA VAL A 115 21.28 -3.49 -6.21
C VAL A 115 20.93 -2.51 -7.33
N ILE A 116 19.74 -2.61 -7.88
CA ILE A 116 19.22 -1.69 -8.90
C ILE A 116 17.99 -0.98 -8.35
N PHE A 117 17.98 0.35 -8.51
CA PHE A 117 16.87 1.20 -8.10
C PHE A 117 16.79 2.46 -8.97
N PHE A 118 15.84 3.34 -8.72
CA PHE A 118 15.62 4.58 -9.47
C PHE A 118 15.59 5.82 -8.58
N ASP A 119 15.79 6.99 -9.18
CA ASP A 119 15.68 8.29 -8.50
C ASP A 119 14.42 9.08 -8.93
N ASP A 120 14.16 10.22 -8.29
CA ASP A 120 12.99 11.10 -8.52
C ASP A 120 12.79 11.55 -9.99
N LYS A 121 13.84 11.50 -10.79
CA LYS A 121 13.80 11.88 -12.23
C LYS A 121 13.77 10.67 -13.16
N GLY A 122 13.55 9.47 -12.60
CA GLY A 122 13.54 8.23 -13.37
C GLY A 122 14.92 7.77 -13.83
N SER A 123 16.04 8.27 -13.25
CA SER A 123 17.33 7.66 -13.54
C SER A 123 17.43 6.30 -12.86
N ILE A 124 17.92 5.32 -13.59
CA ILE A 124 18.21 3.98 -13.04
C ILE A 124 19.64 3.96 -12.55
N LEU A 125 19.85 3.44 -11.35
CA LEU A 125 21.16 3.31 -10.72
C LEU A 125 21.42 1.85 -10.40
N LYS A 126 22.60 1.37 -10.76
CA LYS A 126 23.09 0.05 -10.34
C LYS A 126 24.29 0.23 -9.41
N PHE A 127 24.24 -0.42 -8.30
CA PHE A 127 25.27 -0.41 -7.27
C PHE A 127 25.82 -1.82 -7.06
N ASP A 128 27.09 -1.92 -6.70
CA ASP A 128 27.67 -3.17 -6.22
C ASP A 128 27.24 -3.49 -4.77
N SER A 129 27.67 -4.64 -4.26
CA SER A 129 27.35 -5.10 -2.90
C SER A 129 27.91 -4.18 -1.78
N PHE A 130 28.86 -3.31 -2.10
CA PHE A 130 29.52 -2.35 -1.20
C PHE A 130 28.95 -0.92 -1.32
N SER A 131 27.81 -0.75 -2.01
CA SER A 131 27.15 0.52 -2.29
C SER A 131 27.89 1.48 -3.21
N LYS A 132 28.90 1.01 -3.95
CA LYS A 132 29.56 1.82 -5.00
C LYS A 132 28.70 1.81 -6.27
N LEU A 133 28.51 2.99 -6.86
CA LEU A 133 27.76 3.14 -8.10
C LEU A 133 28.55 2.51 -9.26
N ILE A 134 27.93 1.51 -9.95
CA ILE A 134 28.49 0.89 -11.15
C ILE A 134 28.14 1.73 -12.37
N TRP A 135 26.84 2.02 -12.54
CA TRP A 135 26.37 2.92 -13.59
C TRP A 135 25.08 3.63 -13.17
N LYS A 136 24.85 4.80 -13.80
CA LYS A 136 23.60 5.59 -13.73
C LYS A 136 23.20 5.98 -15.12
N LYS A 137 21.98 5.69 -15.52
CA LYS A 137 21.41 6.02 -16.83
C LYS A 137 20.03 6.64 -16.70
N ASN A 138 19.68 7.47 -17.66
CA ASN A 138 18.36 8.09 -17.73
C ASN A 138 17.89 8.15 -19.18
N TYR A 139 16.70 7.63 -19.45
CA TYR A 139 16.15 7.48 -20.81
C TYR A 139 14.97 8.43 -21.07
N TYR A 140 14.82 9.45 -20.23
CA TYR A 140 13.72 10.41 -20.27
C TYR A 140 14.18 11.76 -20.82
N THR A 141 13.31 12.40 -21.61
CA THR A 141 13.45 13.80 -22.03
C THR A 141 13.34 14.76 -20.85
N LYS A 142 13.66 16.05 -21.07
CA LYS A 142 13.51 17.08 -20.02
C LYS A 142 12.06 17.23 -19.55
N ALA A 143 11.08 17.05 -20.44
CA ALA A 143 9.64 17.11 -20.10
C ALA A 143 9.22 15.90 -19.25
N GLU A 144 9.55 14.69 -19.69
CA GLU A 144 9.23 13.45 -18.96
C GLU A 144 9.82 13.43 -17.55
N LYS A 145 11.06 13.95 -17.35
CA LYS A 145 11.68 14.07 -16.02
C LYS A 145 10.90 14.96 -15.04
N LYS A 146 10.17 15.96 -15.56
CA LYS A 146 9.32 16.82 -14.71
C LYS A 146 8.09 16.09 -14.19
N SER A 147 7.64 15.06 -14.90
CA SER A 147 6.52 14.19 -14.47
C SER A 147 6.91 13.20 -13.39
N LYS A 148 8.20 13.12 -13.01
CA LYS A 148 8.70 12.24 -11.95
C LYS A 148 8.23 10.79 -12.13
N PRO A 149 8.64 10.10 -13.20
CA PRO A 149 8.14 8.77 -13.51
C PRO A 149 8.46 7.77 -12.41
N ILE A 150 7.47 6.97 -12.03
CA ILE A 150 7.62 5.84 -11.12
C ILE A 150 7.92 4.62 -11.98
N LEU A 151 9.00 3.91 -11.66
CA LEU A 151 9.48 2.79 -12.43
C LEU A 151 9.12 1.46 -11.78
N PHE A 152 8.63 0.54 -12.60
CA PHE A 152 8.35 -0.84 -12.25
C PHE A 152 9.31 -1.72 -13.04
N PHE A 153 9.97 -2.65 -12.36
CA PHE A 153 11.07 -3.42 -12.90
C PHE A 153 10.83 -4.92 -12.88
N ALA A 154 11.40 -5.60 -13.88
CA ALA A 154 11.70 -7.02 -13.80
C ALA A 154 12.99 -7.32 -14.58
N ASN A 155 13.76 -8.31 -14.16
CA ASN A 155 14.99 -8.68 -14.85
C ASN A 155 15.02 -10.17 -15.20
N ASN A 156 15.63 -10.46 -16.33
CA ASN A 156 15.95 -11.81 -16.78
C ASN A 156 17.37 -11.84 -17.32
N LYS A 157 18.24 -12.66 -16.72
CA LYS A 157 19.67 -12.80 -17.10
C LYS A 157 20.33 -11.43 -17.30
N ASN A 158 20.48 -10.99 -18.55
CA ASN A 158 21.19 -9.76 -18.94
C ASN A 158 20.26 -8.59 -19.28
N THR A 159 18.95 -8.78 -19.20
CA THR A 159 17.96 -7.77 -19.57
C THR A 159 17.19 -7.28 -18.35
N LEU A 160 17.12 -5.96 -18.18
CA LEU A 160 16.21 -5.29 -17.28
C LEU A 160 15.06 -4.68 -18.07
N VAL A 161 13.86 -5.12 -17.83
CA VAL A 161 12.62 -4.56 -18.37
C VAL A 161 12.06 -3.53 -17.41
N VAL A 162 11.64 -2.41 -17.93
CA VAL A 162 11.06 -1.28 -17.19
C VAL A 162 9.74 -0.89 -17.84
N ALA A 163 8.71 -0.76 -17.01
CA ALA A 163 7.46 -0.09 -17.35
C ALA A 163 7.25 1.07 -16.37
N ASP A 164 6.54 2.13 -16.75
CA ASP A 164 6.45 3.31 -15.90
C ASP A 164 5.07 3.95 -15.83
N SER A 165 4.93 4.88 -14.89
CA SER A 165 3.71 5.63 -14.62
C SER A 165 3.39 6.74 -15.65
N ILE A 166 4.18 6.89 -16.72
CA ILE A 166 3.93 7.84 -17.80
C ILE A 166 3.76 7.13 -19.16
N ALA A 167 3.40 5.85 -19.14
CA ALA A 167 3.12 5.00 -20.29
C ALA A 167 4.33 4.59 -21.15
N LYS A 168 5.55 4.76 -20.66
CA LYS A 168 6.74 4.31 -21.37
C LYS A 168 7.18 2.93 -20.86
N TYR A 169 7.66 2.08 -21.77
CA TYR A 169 8.29 0.83 -21.42
C TYR A 169 9.50 0.56 -22.31
N TYR A 170 10.50 -0.06 -21.73
CA TYR A 170 11.77 -0.25 -22.43
C TYR A 170 12.59 -1.37 -21.80
N ALA A 171 13.56 -1.86 -22.50
CA ALA A 171 14.55 -2.78 -21.98
C ALA A 171 15.96 -2.24 -22.10
N ILE A 172 16.78 -2.58 -21.13
CA ILE A 172 18.19 -2.22 -21.09
C ILE A 172 19.05 -3.44 -20.81
N ASN A 173 20.29 -3.40 -21.26
CA ASN A 173 21.30 -4.34 -20.85
C ASN A 173 21.65 -4.08 -19.36
N ILE A 174 21.39 -5.05 -18.50
CA ILE A 174 21.55 -4.89 -17.04
C ILE A 174 23.02 -4.67 -16.62
N ASN A 175 23.99 -5.10 -17.43
CA ASN A 175 25.41 -5.01 -17.08
C ASN A 175 25.96 -3.59 -17.27
N ASN A 176 25.64 -2.91 -18.39
CA ASN A 176 26.21 -1.62 -18.78
C ASN A 176 25.17 -0.48 -18.87
N GLY A 177 23.88 -0.79 -18.71
CA GLY A 177 22.80 0.17 -18.82
C GLY A 177 22.55 0.69 -20.24
N GLU A 178 22.93 -0.02 -21.31
CA GLU A 178 22.61 0.36 -22.67
C GLU A 178 21.14 0.06 -23.01
N LEU A 179 20.51 1.00 -23.70
CA LEU A 179 19.12 0.85 -24.16
C LEU A 179 19.06 -0.19 -25.28
N LEU A 180 18.25 -1.21 -25.12
CA LEU A 180 18.02 -2.23 -26.14
C LEU A 180 16.86 -1.82 -27.06
N TRP A 181 15.75 -1.42 -26.48
CA TRP A 181 14.59 -0.88 -27.19
C TRP A 181 13.75 -0.02 -26.24
N SER A 182 12.89 0.86 -26.79
CA SER A 182 11.96 1.71 -26.04
C SER A 182 10.69 1.92 -26.84
N LYS A 183 9.54 1.82 -26.17
CA LYS A 183 8.20 2.00 -26.74
C LYS A 183 7.29 2.74 -25.76
N ASN A 184 6.13 3.18 -26.26
CA ASN A 184 5.09 3.79 -25.47
C ASN A 184 3.82 2.93 -25.51
N ASN A 185 3.13 2.85 -24.39
CA ASN A 185 1.81 2.26 -24.27
C ASN A 185 0.73 3.34 -24.46
N SER A 186 -0.52 2.92 -24.65
CA SER A 186 -1.68 3.84 -24.71
C SER A 186 -2.06 4.44 -23.36
N ALA A 187 -1.74 3.75 -22.25
CA ALA A 187 -2.05 4.18 -20.89
C ALA A 187 -0.86 3.95 -19.95
N PRO A 188 -0.72 4.74 -18.88
CA PRO A 188 0.28 4.53 -17.85
C PRO A 188 0.20 3.15 -17.21
N PHE A 189 1.34 2.58 -16.81
CA PHE A 189 1.36 1.35 -16.04
C PHE A 189 1.18 1.63 -14.54
N ASN A 190 0.52 0.72 -13.84
CA ASN A 190 0.36 0.77 -12.38
C ASN A 190 0.37 -0.63 -11.77
N SER A 191 1.34 -1.43 -12.12
CA SER A 191 1.44 -2.80 -11.62
C SER A 191 2.87 -3.24 -11.38
N GLN A 192 3.02 -4.36 -10.73
CA GLN A 192 4.25 -5.14 -10.83
C GLN A 192 4.51 -5.51 -12.29
N VAL A 193 5.78 -5.70 -12.63
CA VAL A 193 6.19 -6.32 -13.91
C VAL A 193 6.68 -7.72 -13.60
N LYS A 194 6.21 -8.71 -14.35
CA LYS A 194 6.65 -10.11 -14.22
C LYS A 194 7.21 -10.61 -15.55
N ILE A 195 8.26 -11.40 -15.48
CA ILE A 195 8.87 -12.05 -16.63
C ILE A 195 8.63 -13.56 -16.53
N TYR A 196 8.24 -14.16 -17.65
CA TYR A 196 8.16 -15.60 -17.83
C TYR A 196 8.72 -16.01 -19.17
N LYS A 197 9.80 -16.78 -19.19
CA LYS A 197 10.56 -17.17 -20.39
C LYS A 197 10.98 -15.93 -21.21
N ASP A 198 10.47 -15.78 -22.41
CA ASP A 198 10.73 -14.70 -23.37
C ASP A 198 9.69 -13.55 -23.32
N LYS A 199 8.76 -13.59 -22.37
CA LYS A 199 7.66 -12.65 -22.25
C LYS A 199 7.71 -11.86 -20.94
N PHE A 200 7.16 -10.66 -20.95
CA PHE A 200 6.88 -9.92 -19.72
C PHE A 200 5.43 -9.41 -19.70
N PHE A 201 4.94 -9.19 -18.51
CA PHE A 201 3.55 -8.82 -18.23
C PHE A 201 3.51 -7.59 -17.35
N ALA A 202 2.59 -6.69 -17.67
CA ALA A 202 2.25 -5.52 -16.89
C ALA A 202 0.78 -5.16 -17.06
N ILE A 203 0.19 -4.48 -16.08
CA ILE A 203 -1.18 -3.98 -16.15
C ILE A 203 -1.13 -2.46 -16.20
N ASP A 204 -1.92 -1.87 -17.08
CA ASP A 204 -2.05 -0.42 -17.17
C ASP A 204 -3.24 0.12 -16.36
N PHE A 205 -3.35 1.45 -16.31
CA PHE A 205 -4.45 2.15 -15.63
C PHE A 205 -5.83 1.88 -16.24
N GLU A 206 -5.89 1.31 -17.45
CA GLU A 206 -7.16 0.89 -18.08
C GLU A 206 -7.57 -0.53 -17.70
N ASN A 207 -6.93 -1.13 -16.68
CA ASN A 207 -7.15 -2.53 -16.26
C ASN A 207 -6.89 -3.54 -17.38
N ILE A 208 -5.97 -3.24 -18.28
CA ILE A 208 -5.58 -4.12 -19.37
C ILE A 208 -4.29 -4.83 -18.95
N LEU A 209 -4.35 -6.14 -18.82
CA LEU A 209 -3.15 -6.98 -18.74
C LEU A 209 -2.56 -7.11 -20.13
N ARG A 210 -1.29 -6.77 -20.26
CA ARG A 210 -0.54 -6.83 -21.52
C ARG A 210 0.62 -7.79 -21.42
N CYS A 211 0.84 -8.52 -22.50
CA CYS A 211 1.96 -9.43 -22.68
C CYS A 211 2.83 -8.92 -23.82
N TYR A 212 4.12 -8.81 -23.56
CA TYR A 212 5.10 -8.31 -24.51
C TYR A 212 6.26 -9.29 -24.67
N SER A 213 6.89 -9.26 -25.83
CA SER A 213 8.17 -9.90 -26.11
C SER A 213 9.29 -9.14 -25.40
N ILE A 214 10.18 -9.84 -24.67
CA ILE A 214 11.38 -9.22 -24.08
C ILE A 214 12.36 -8.77 -25.16
N LYS A 215 12.40 -9.49 -26.27
CA LYS A 215 13.39 -9.28 -27.34
C LYS A 215 13.32 -7.88 -27.93
N ASP A 216 12.10 -7.39 -28.18
CA ASP A 216 11.87 -6.16 -28.95
C ASP A 216 10.71 -5.31 -28.41
N GLY A 217 10.05 -5.71 -27.32
CA GLY A 217 8.91 -5.01 -26.72
C GLY A 217 7.64 -5.05 -27.55
N THR A 218 7.51 -5.98 -28.53
CA THR A 218 6.28 -6.11 -29.31
C THR A 218 5.17 -6.69 -28.43
N GLU A 219 3.98 -6.08 -28.47
CA GLU A 219 2.80 -6.60 -27.82
C GLU A 219 2.35 -7.88 -28.50
N LEU A 220 2.24 -8.96 -27.72
CA LEU A 220 1.85 -10.27 -28.23
C LEU A 220 0.34 -10.48 -28.11
N TRP A 221 -0.22 -10.08 -26.97
CA TRP A 221 -1.65 -10.11 -26.70
C TRP A 221 -1.98 -9.18 -25.52
N GLN A 222 -3.26 -8.87 -25.36
CA GLN A 222 -3.80 -8.11 -24.24
C GLN A 222 -5.14 -8.67 -23.78
N VAL A 223 -5.44 -8.53 -22.50
CA VAL A 223 -6.71 -8.93 -21.89
C VAL A 223 -7.28 -7.75 -21.12
N LYS A 224 -8.44 -7.27 -21.56
CA LYS A 224 -9.17 -6.21 -20.88
C LYS A 224 -10.09 -6.81 -19.84
N THR A 225 -10.03 -6.30 -18.61
CA THR A 225 -10.97 -6.66 -17.54
C THR A 225 -11.94 -5.51 -17.28
N ASP A 226 -12.92 -5.76 -16.40
CA ASP A 226 -13.90 -4.77 -16.06
C ASP A 226 -13.29 -3.48 -15.56
N GLN A 227 -13.89 -2.37 -15.94
CA GLN A 227 -13.45 -1.02 -15.62
C GLN A 227 -14.52 -0.31 -14.81
N SER A 228 -14.08 0.46 -13.82
CA SER A 228 -14.88 1.48 -13.17
C SER A 228 -14.33 2.86 -13.53
N PHE A 229 -15.21 3.87 -13.55
CA PHE A 229 -14.79 5.26 -13.70
C PHE A 229 -13.88 5.69 -12.54
N ILE A 230 -14.14 5.15 -11.35
CA ILE A 230 -13.37 5.37 -10.13
C ILE A 230 -12.49 4.15 -9.91
N LYS A 231 -11.16 4.34 -9.85
CA LYS A 231 -10.15 3.28 -9.77
C LYS A 231 -9.27 3.44 -8.54
N SER A 232 -8.89 2.32 -7.94
CA SER A 232 -7.86 2.30 -6.89
C SER A 232 -6.53 2.81 -7.44
N GLN A 233 -5.81 3.60 -6.64
CA GLN A 233 -4.47 4.09 -6.95
C GLN A 233 -3.38 3.12 -6.48
N LYS A 234 -3.75 2.04 -5.78
CA LYS A 234 -2.76 1.06 -5.33
C LYS A 234 -2.16 0.32 -6.51
N LYS A 235 -0.85 0.07 -6.41
CA LYS A 235 -0.12 -0.74 -7.39
C LYS A 235 -0.73 -2.14 -7.48
N LEU A 236 -1.03 -2.59 -8.69
CA LEU A 236 -1.63 -3.89 -8.98
C LEU A 236 -0.59 -5.00 -8.90
N SER A 237 -1.03 -6.18 -8.53
CA SER A 237 -0.18 -7.36 -8.32
C SER A 237 -0.38 -8.40 -9.40
N LEU A 238 0.73 -9.05 -9.77
CA LEU A 238 0.75 -10.20 -10.68
C LEU A 238 1.51 -11.35 -10.02
N VAL A 239 1.00 -12.57 -10.19
CA VAL A 239 1.72 -13.81 -9.85
C VAL A 239 1.60 -14.80 -11.00
N ILE A 240 2.59 -15.66 -11.15
CA ILE A 240 2.64 -16.68 -12.20
C ILE A 240 2.80 -18.04 -11.56
N VAL A 241 1.89 -18.96 -11.92
CA VAL A 241 2.00 -20.37 -11.54
C VAL A 241 1.81 -21.20 -12.82
N ASP A 242 2.75 -22.07 -13.07
CA ASP A 242 2.82 -22.84 -14.32
C ASP A 242 2.78 -21.94 -15.58
N ASN A 243 1.80 -22.07 -16.44
CA ASN A 243 1.62 -21.25 -17.64
C ASN A 243 0.43 -20.27 -17.50
N ILE A 244 0.08 -19.90 -16.29
CA ILE A 244 -1.05 -19.00 -16.02
C ILE A 244 -0.55 -17.77 -15.25
N VAL A 245 -0.94 -16.58 -15.70
CA VAL A 245 -0.76 -15.34 -14.97
C VAL A 245 -2.06 -14.99 -14.24
N TYR A 246 -1.92 -14.71 -12.96
CA TYR A 246 -3.00 -14.26 -12.08
C TYR A 246 -2.75 -12.83 -11.69
N PHE A 247 -3.79 -12.00 -11.70
CA PHE A 247 -3.65 -10.60 -11.37
C PHE A 247 -4.94 -10.03 -10.77
N ASN A 248 -4.79 -8.96 -10.00
CA ASN A 248 -5.92 -8.16 -9.56
C ASN A 248 -6.04 -6.88 -10.40
N ASN A 249 -7.27 -6.41 -10.59
CA ASN A 249 -7.53 -5.13 -11.23
C ASN A 249 -7.82 -4.01 -10.20
N SER A 250 -8.04 -2.78 -10.67
CA SER A 250 -8.24 -1.60 -9.80
C SER A 250 -9.58 -1.55 -9.07
N ILE A 251 -10.50 -2.45 -9.37
CA ILE A 251 -11.76 -2.63 -8.64
C ILE A 251 -11.74 -3.84 -7.70
N GLY A 252 -10.61 -4.55 -7.64
CA GLY A 252 -10.37 -5.64 -6.69
C GLY A 252 -10.65 -7.04 -7.24
N ASP A 253 -11.14 -7.19 -8.47
CA ASP A 253 -11.35 -8.50 -9.06
C ASP A 253 -10.04 -9.22 -9.32
N VAL A 254 -10.07 -10.54 -9.26
CA VAL A 254 -8.93 -11.40 -9.58
C VAL A 254 -9.22 -12.19 -10.83
N SER A 255 -8.27 -12.23 -11.74
CA SER A 255 -8.37 -12.90 -13.04
C SER A 255 -7.21 -13.86 -13.28
N ALA A 256 -7.45 -14.91 -14.03
CA ALA A 256 -6.47 -15.87 -14.53
C ALA A 256 -6.44 -15.88 -16.05
N VAL A 257 -5.25 -15.81 -16.63
CA VAL A 257 -5.03 -15.77 -18.08
C VAL A 257 -3.99 -16.79 -18.49
N ASN A 258 -4.24 -17.53 -19.55
CA ASN A 258 -3.27 -18.43 -20.15
C ASN A 258 -2.14 -17.63 -20.80
N ILE A 259 -0.90 -17.88 -20.42
CA ILE A 259 0.27 -17.13 -20.92
C ILE A 259 0.53 -17.36 -22.42
N ALA A 260 0.23 -18.54 -22.93
CA ALA A 260 0.52 -18.87 -24.32
C ALA A 260 -0.45 -18.20 -25.30
N SER A 261 -1.75 -18.27 -24.99
CA SER A 261 -2.83 -17.79 -25.88
C SER A 261 -3.37 -16.40 -25.56
N GLY A 262 -3.22 -15.94 -24.31
CA GLY A 262 -3.89 -14.72 -23.83
C GLY A 262 -5.37 -14.94 -23.47
N ASP A 263 -5.85 -16.17 -23.41
CA ASP A 263 -7.24 -16.46 -23.09
C ASP A 263 -7.53 -16.23 -21.59
N LEU A 264 -8.60 -15.51 -21.30
CA LEU A 264 -9.13 -15.36 -19.95
C LEU A 264 -9.77 -16.71 -19.54
N LEU A 265 -9.20 -17.33 -18.50
CA LEU A 265 -9.68 -18.62 -17.99
C LEU A 265 -10.82 -18.43 -17.00
N TRP A 266 -10.70 -17.47 -16.11
CA TRP A 266 -11.72 -17.07 -15.16
C TRP A 266 -11.46 -15.65 -14.61
N GLN A 267 -12.51 -15.00 -14.15
CA GLN A 267 -12.48 -13.76 -13.39
C GLN A 267 -13.43 -13.87 -12.20
N THR A 268 -12.95 -13.55 -11.01
CA THR A 268 -13.71 -13.59 -9.77
C THR A 268 -13.90 -12.18 -9.24
N PRO A 269 -15.13 -11.64 -9.24
CA PRO A 269 -15.44 -10.38 -8.60
C PRO A 269 -15.34 -10.54 -7.08
N THR A 270 -14.70 -9.57 -6.43
CA THR A 270 -14.54 -9.56 -4.97
C THR A 270 -15.40 -8.50 -4.28
N GLN A 271 -16.05 -7.64 -5.06
CA GLN A 271 -16.93 -6.58 -4.59
C GLN A 271 -18.37 -6.88 -4.99
N SER A 272 -19.34 -6.61 -4.12
CA SER A 272 -20.74 -6.60 -4.50
C SER A 272 -21.00 -5.45 -5.48
N SER A 273 -21.74 -5.72 -6.54
CA SER A 273 -21.96 -4.90 -7.74
C SER A 273 -22.65 -3.52 -7.51
N GLY A 274 -22.84 -3.08 -6.29
CA GLY A 274 -23.64 -1.89 -5.98
C GLY A 274 -22.87 -0.62 -5.58
N ILE A 275 -21.56 -0.68 -5.34
CA ILE A 275 -20.86 0.45 -4.69
C ILE A 275 -19.52 0.73 -5.37
N TYR A 276 -19.58 1.19 -6.62
CA TYR A 276 -18.36 1.65 -7.33
C TYR A 276 -17.74 2.91 -6.71
N GLU A 277 -18.49 3.71 -5.95
CA GLU A 277 -17.97 4.91 -5.26
C GLU A 277 -16.87 4.60 -4.23
N GLU A 278 -16.88 3.40 -3.68
CA GLU A 278 -15.85 2.96 -2.73
C GLU A 278 -14.59 2.38 -3.39
N ALA A 279 -14.57 2.15 -4.68
CA ALA A 279 -13.42 1.56 -5.39
C ALA A 279 -12.15 2.43 -5.27
N PHE A 280 -12.29 3.76 -5.21
CA PHE A 280 -11.16 4.67 -5.04
C PHE A 280 -10.39 4.42 -3.72
N HIS A 281 -11.11 4.09 -2.66
CA HIS A 281 -10.52 3.80 -1.34
C HIS A 281 -10.11 2.35 -1.18
N LEU A 282 -10.45 1.48 -2.13
CA LEU A 282 -10.08 0.08 -2.06
C LEU A 282 -8.58 -0.09 -2.22
N LYS A 283 -7.98 -0.80 -1.28
CA LYS A 283 -6.57 -1.19 -1.32
C LYS A 283 -6.48 -2.70 -1.12
N THR A 284 -6.21 -3.39 -2.21
CA THR A 284 -5.98 -4.85 -2.21
C THR A 284 -4.51 -5.13 -1.93
N SER A 285 -4.20 -6.13 -1.11
CA SER A 285 -2.81 -6.59 -0.91
C SER A 285 -2.26 -7.20 -2.20
N ASP A 286 -0.93 -7.36 -2.27
CA ASP A 286 -0.32 -8.19 -3.32
C ASP A 286 -0.84 -9.62 -3.20
N LEU A 287 -1.05 -10.25 -4.37
CA LEU A 287 -1.45 -11.65 -4.46
C LEU A 287 -0.32 -12.56 -3.99
N ILE A 288 -0.68 -13.65 -3.34
CA ILE A 288 0.19 -14.78 -3.05
C ILE A 288 -0.44 -16.00 -3.73
N ALA A 289 0.37 -16.83 -4.36
CA ALA A 289 -0.13 -18.05 -4.98
C ALA A 289 0.73 -19.26 -4.62
N ASN A 290 0.08 -20.38 -4.41
CA ASN A 290 0.68 -21.70 -4.43
C ASN A 290 -0.02 -22.54 -5.50
N TYR A 291 0.25 -23.85 -5.57
CA TYR A 291 -0.36 -24.73 -6.56
C TYR A 291 -1.87 -24.99 -6.36
N ASN A 292 -2.44 -24.58 -5.23
CA ASN A 292 -3.85 -24.85 -4.88
C ASN A 292 -4.69 -23.58 -4.73
N SER A 293 -4.09 -22.48 -4.31
CA SER A 293 -4.84 -21.29 -3.92
C SER A 293 -4.14 -19.98 -4.25
N ILE A 294 -4.97 -18.95 -4.45
CA ILE A 294 -4.57 -17.55 -4.49
C ILE A 294 -5.09 -16.89 -3.21
N LEU A 295 -4.19 -16.18 -2.52
CA LEU A 295 -4.45 -15.55 -1.23
C LEU A 295 -4.23 -14.04 -1.34
N PHE A 296 -5.16 -13.25 -0.84
CA PHE A 296 -5.05 -11.80 -0.75
C PHE A 296 -6.05 -11.22 0.25
N SER A 297 -5.81 -10.01 0.67
CA SER A 297 -6.69 -9.26 1.58
C SER A 297 -6.98 -7.87 1.04
N ASN A 298 -7.92 -7.16 1.65
CA ASN A 298 -8.20 -5.77 1.36
C ASN A 298 -8.45 -4.95 2.63
N ASN A 299 -8.56 -3.64 2.48
CA ASN A 299 -8.86 -2.71 3.55
C ASN A 299 -10.36 -2.58 3.87
N LYS A 300 -11.20 -3.49 3.35
CA LYS A 300 -12.61 -3.65 3.70
C LYS A 300 -12.84 -4.80 4.67
N ASN A 301 -11.83 -5.18 5.45
CA ASN A 301 -11.87 -6.26 6.43
C ASN A 301 -12.14 -7.64 5.81
N GLU A 302 -11.52 -7.92 4.66
CA GLU A 302 -11.69 -9.18 3.95
C GLU A 302 -10.34 -9.80 3.60
N PHE A 303 -10.21 -11.08 3.86
CA PHE A 303 -9.12 -11.94 3.41
C PHE A 303 -9.71 -13.12 2.64
N PHE A 304 -9.22 -13.34 1.43
CA PHE A 304 -9.74 -14.36 0.52
C PHE A 304 -8.73 -15.47 0.27
N SER A 305 -9.24 -16.67 0.13
CA SER A 305 -8.58 -17.79 -0.53
C SER A 305 -9.45 -18.23 -1.69
N LEU A 306 -8.90 -18.18 -2.92
CA LEU A 306 -9.56 -18.65 -4.12
C LEU A 306 -8.90 -19.93 -4.62
N ASP A 307 -9.68 -20.86 -5.14
CA ASP A 307 -9.18 -22.01 -5.89
C ASP A 307 -8.41 -21.54 -7.13
N ILE A 308 -7.17 -21.97 -7.28
CA ILE A 308 -6.30 -21.45 -8.34
C ILE A 308 -6.77 -21.86 -9.75
N LYS A 309 -7.43 -23.00 -9.89
CA LYS A 309 -7.86 -23.54 -11.20
C LYS A 309 -9.15 -22.93 -11.70
N ARG A 310 -10.09 -22.64 -10.79
CA ARG A 310 -11.46 -22.24 -11.11
C ARG A 310 -11.84 -20.84 -10.65
N GLY A 311 -11.03 -20.21 -9.78
CA GLY A 311 -11.33 -18.92 -9.17
C GLY A 311 -12.43 -18.95 -8.10
N ASN A 312 -12.96 -20.13 -7.75
CA ASN A 312 -14.02 -20.25 -6.75
C ASN A 312 -13.47 -19.88 -5.36
N LEU A 313 -14.34 -19.33 -4.51
CA LEU A 313 -14.01 -19.04 -3.13
C LEU A 313 -13.83 -20.33 -2.33
N ASN A 314 -12.61 -20.56 -1.80
CA ASN A 314 -12.35 -21.62 -0.83
C ASN A 314 -12.88 -21.21 0.54
N TRP A 315 -12.42 -20.06 1.00
CA TRP A 315 -12.85 -19.45 2.27
C TRP A 315 -12.60 -17.94 2.27
N LYS A 316 -13.31 -17.25 3.15
CA LYS A 316 -13.16 -15.82 3.42
C LYS A 316 -13.07 -15.60 4.92
N GLN A 317 -12.12 -14.71 5.34
CA GLN A 317 -11.91 -14.39 6.75
C GLN A 317 -11.93 -12.87 6.96
N LYS A 318 -12.32 -12.41 8.16
CA LYS A 318 -12.32 -10.98 8.51
C LYS A 318 -10.94 -10.53 8.92
N VAL A 319 -10.22 -9.86 8.01
CA VAL A 319 -8.89 -9.27 8.25
C VAL A 319 -8.77 -7.97 7.47
N ASN A 320 -8.66 -6.85 8.17
CA ASN A 320 -8.41 -5.54 7.57
C ASN A 320 -6.92 -5.38 7.26
N SER A 321 -6.51 -5.73 6.05
CA SER A 321 -5.10 -5.60 5.63
C SER A 321 -4.98 -5.31 4.14
N ASN A 322 -4.12 -4.38 3.78
CA ASN A 322 -3.70 -4.14 2.40
C ASN A 322 -2.22 -4.49 2.19
N ILE A 323 -1.64 -5.20 3.16
CA ILE A 323 -0.23 -5.60 3.15
C ILE A 323 -0.15 -7.05 2.67
N ARG A 324 0.86 -7.33 1.86
CA ARG A 324 1.14 -8.68 1.42
C ARG A 324 1.38 -9.62 2.59
N SER A 325 0.61 -10.68 2.67
CA SER A 325 0.79 -11.78 3.63
C SER A 325 1.96 -12.68 3.23
N THR A 326 2.33 -13.63 4.07
CA THR A 326 3.33 -14.66 3.77
C THR A 326 2.78 -16.03 4.09
N LEU A 327 2.80 -16.94 3.12
CA LEU A 327 2.46 -18.33 3.32
C LEU A 327 3.73 -19.13 3.65
N VAL A 328 3.72 -19.82 4.77
CA VAL A 328 4.80 -20.72 5.19
C VAL A 328 4.18 -22.07 5.54
N ASP A 329 4.52 -23.10 4.76
CA ASP A 329 3.90 -24.41 4.85
C ASP A 329 2.36 -24.31 4.69
N ASN A 330 1.58 -24.65 5.73
CA ASN A 330 0.13 -24.48 5.77
C ASN A 330 -0.33 -23.30 6.60
N ILE A 331 0.57 -22.38 6.95
CA ILE A 331 0.28 -21.26 7.84
C ILE A 331 0.42 -19.94 7.10
N ILE A 332 -0.59 -19.09 7.18
CA ILE A 332 -0.58 -17.73 6.64
C ILE A 332 -0.26 -16.76 7.76
N PHE A 333 0.75 -15.93 7.56
CA PHE A 333 1.06 -14.77 8.37
C PHE A 333 0.46 -13.53 7.71
N ALA A 334 -0.42 -12.84 8.42
CA ALA A 334 -1.01 -11.58 7.99
C ALA A 334 -0.83 -10.52 9.09
N ILE A 335 -0.72 -9.24 8.70
CA ILE A 335 -0.68 -8.13 9.63
C ILE A 335 -1.80 -7.17 9.27
N SER A 336 -2.69 -6.90 10.24
CA SER A 336 -3.79 -5.96 10.04
C SER A 336 -3.33 -4.51 10.11
N MET A 337 -4.10 -3.59 9.54
CA MET A 337 -3.82 -2.14 9.58
C MET A 337 -3.83 -1.59 11.00
N GLU A 338 -4.52 -2.24 11.93
CA GLU A 338 -4.57 -1.91 13.37
C GLU A 338 -3.30 -2.35 14.11
N GLY A 339 -2.47 -3.20 13.48
CA GLY A 339 -1.21 -3.70 14.04
C GLY A 339 -1.36 -5.02 14.80
N PHE A 340 -2.24 -5.90 14.35
CA PHE A 340 -2.32 -7.28 14.83
C PHE A 340 -1.60 -8.23 13.90
N LEU A 341 -0.75 -9.10 14.44
CA LEU A 341 -0.23 -10.26 13.75
C LEU A 341 -1.27 -11.38 13.86
N ILE A 342 -1.78 -11.81 12.72
CA ILE A 342 -2.82 -12.81 12.58
C ILE A 342 -2.24 -14.04 11.91
N ILE A 343 -2.41 -15.18 12.54
CA ILE A 343 -1.99 -16.49 12.03
C ILE A 343 -3.23 -17.27 11.63
N ILE A 344 -3.25 -17.70 10.36
CA ILE A 344 -4.43 -18.36 9.76
C ILE A 344 -3.98 -19.72 9.23
N ASP A 345 -4.80 -20.73 9.42
CA ASP A 345 -4.66 -22.03 8.75
C ASP A 345 -5.07 -21.90 7.28
N ASN A 346 -4.17 -22.27 6.37
CA ASN A 346 -4.38 -22.07 4.93
C ASN A 346 -5.50 -22.95 4.36
N GLN A 347 -5.73 -24.13 4.91
CA GLN A 347 -6.75 -25.05 4.39
C GLN A 347 -8.15 -24.64 4.81
N SER A 348 -8.32 -24.37 6.10
CA SER A 348 -9.63 -24.07 6.68
C SER A 348 -9.99 -22.58 6.71
N GLY A 349 -9.01 -21.68 6.61
CA GLY A 349 -9.18 -20.24 6.83
C GLY A 349 -9.39 -19.86 8.31
N ASN A 350 -9.25 -20.79 9.24
CA ASN A 350 -9.46 -20.53 10.65
C ASN A 350 -8.31 -19.72 11.24
N ILE A 351 -8.65 -18.71 12.04
CA ILE A 351 -7.66 -17.94 12.80
C ILE A 351 -7.13 -18.80 13.94
N ILE A 352 -5.81 -19.02 13.94
CA ILE A 352 -5.11 -19.80 14.96
C ILE A 352 -4.67 -18.92 16.14
N ARG A 353 -4.12 -17.71 15.82
CA ARG A 353 -3.61 -16.79 16.83
C ARG A 353 -3.71 -15.34 16.35
N ILE A 354 -4.01 -14.42 17.28
CA ILE A 354 -3.94 -12.98 17.08
C ILE A 354 -3.11 -12.36 18.21
N THR A 355 -2.10 -11.56 17.85
CA THR A 355 -1.22 -10.88 18.81
C THR A 355 -1.09 -9.41 18.46
N ASP A 356 -1.28 -8.48 19.42
CA ASP A 356 -1.07 -7.03 19.19
C ASP A 356 0.44 -6.72 19.17
N VAL A 357 0.95 -6.35 18.00
CA VAL A 357 2.37 -6.01 17.81
C VAL A 357 2.67 -4.52 17.94
N PHE A 358 1.65 -3.69 18.11
CA PHE A 358 1.80 -2.23 18.23
C PHE A 358 1.59 -1.67 19.65
N THR A 359 1.02 -2.42 20.59
CA THR A 359 0.61 -1.90 21.91
C THR A 359 1.73 -1.18 22.63
N GLN A 360 2.92 -1.78 22.73
CA GLN A 360 4.05 -1.18 23.46
C GLN A 360 4.57 0.08 22.74
N TYR A 361 4.54 0.09 21.41
CA TYR A 361 5.00 1.19 20.60
C TYR A 361 4.03 2.38 20.63
N LYS A 362 2.72 2.14 20.55
CA LYS A 362 1.67 3.17 20.69
C LYS A 362 1.83 3.95 21.99
N ARG A 363 2.01 3.27 23.12
CA ARG A 363 2.19 3.89 24.46
C ARG A 363 3.42 4.81 24.53
N SER A 364 4.54 4.39 23.96
CA SER A 364 5.79 5.18 24.01
C SER A 364 5.74 6.42 23.10
N TYR A 365 5.04 6.32 21.97
CA TYR A 365 4.88 7.40 21.00
C TYR A 365 3.98 8.53 21.52
N PHE A 366 2.87 8.21 22.15
CA PHE A 366 1.96 9.20 22.74
C PHE A 366 2.57 9.94 23.94
N LYS A 367 3.38 9.29 24.77
CA LYS A 367 4.06 9.93 25.89
C LYS A 367 5.07 11.02 25.48
N LYS A 368 5.65 10.95 24.31
CA LYS A 368 6.69 11.89 23.84
C LYS A 368 6.16 13.16 23.16
N ARG A 369 4.88 13.26 22.82
CA ARG A 369 4.32 14.36 22.01
C ARG A 369 3.46 15.38 22.75
N SER A 370 3.18 15.23 24.04
CA SER A 370 2.53 16.28 24.81
C SER A 370 3.54 17.39 25.18
N ARG A 371 3.64 18.42 24.36
CA ARG A 371 4.34 19.66 24.73
C ARG A 371 3.29 20.70 25.12
N THR A 372 3.29 21.05 26.39
CA THR A 372 2.49 22.18 26.92
C THR A 372 3.31 23.45 26.77
N TYR A 373 2.84 24.40 25.98
CA TYR A 373 3.43 25.72 25.92
C TYR A 373 2.61 26.68 26.79
N THR A 374 3.26 27.24 27.81
CA THR A 374 2.65 28.26 28.65
C THR A 374 3.17 29.63 28.22
N PHE A 375 2.35 30.44 27.62
CA PHE A 375 2.65 31.85 27.33
C PHE A 375 2.25 32.70 28.52
N GLY A 376 3.21 33.27 29.22
CA GLY A 376 3.01 34.23 30.29
C GLY A 376 4.02 35.36 30.16
N ASN A 377 3.55 36.61 30.09
CA ASN A 377 4.43 37.80 30.13
C ASN A 377 5.14 37.84 31.47
N LYS A 378 6.47 37.64 31.48
CA LYS A 378 7.32 37.95 32.62
C LYS A 378 7.48 39.47 32.69
N LYS A 379 6.62 40.17 33.43
CA LYS A 379 6.93 41.49 33.97
C LYS A 379 7.58 41.27 35.34
N LYS A 380 8.82 41.80 35.51
CA LYS A 380 9.53 41.82 36.78
C LYS A 380 8.69 42.55 37.84
N PRO A 381 8.62 42.06 39.10
CA PRO A 381 7.84 42.71 40.13
C PRO A 381 8.62 43.90 40.66
N LYS A 382 8.08 45.14 40.54
CA LYS A 382 8.39 46.25 41.40
C LYS A 382 7.25 46.36 42.40
N SER A 383 7.65 46.27 43.72
CA SER A 383 6.91 46.64 44.92
C SER A 383 5.60 45.93 45.26
N LYS A 384 5.53 45.57 46.54
CA LYS A 384 4.42 45.01 47.27
C LYS A 384 3.13 45.83 47.08
N ARG A 385 2.17 45.28 46.37
CA ARG A 385 0.73 45.55 46.52
C ARG A 385 -0.01 44.32 46.06
N ILE A 386 -0.96 43.88 46.88
CA ILE A 386 -1.86 42.76 46.62
C ILE A 386 -2.56 43.00 45.31
N VAL A 387 -2.29 42.23 44.29
CA VAL A 387 -2.94 42.25 43.01
C VAL A 387 -3.63 40.88 42.82
N LYS A 388 -4.95 40.93 42.71
CA LYS A 388 -5.84 39.81 42.35
C LYS A 388 -5.22 39.07 41.17
N GLU A 389 -5.15 37.74 41.26
CA GLU A 389 -4.78 36.84 40.19
C GLU A 389 -5.60 37.14 38.93
N LYS A 390 -4.97 37.73 37.95
CA LYS A 390 -5.52 37.78 36.59
C LYS A 390 -5.26 36.44 35.91
N ASN A 391 -6.34 35.79 35.51
CA ASN A 391 -6.46 34.56 34.76
C ASN A 391 -5.29 34.29 33.82
N LYS A 392 -4.47 33.30 34.12
CA LYS A 392 -3.55 32.68 33.19
C LYS A 392 -4.39 31.95 32.16
N ARG A 393 -4.50 32.47 30.97
CA ARG A 393 -5.07 31.71 29.83
C ARG A 393 -4.04 30.70 29.36
N THR A 394 -4.23 29.45 29.70
CA THR A 394 -3.50 28.32 29.12
C THR A 394 -4.19 27.97 27.81
N TYR A 395 -3.53 28.24 26.69
CA TYR A 395 -3.98 27.76 25.40
C TYR A 395 -3.35 26.38 25.21
N THR A 396 -4.15 25.34 25.34
CA THR A 396 -3.82 24.02 24.86
C THR A 396 -4.13 24.02 23.38
N PHE A 397 -3.15 24.30 22.54
CA PHE A 397 -3.30 24.06 21.12
C PHE A 397 -3.52 22.56 20.94
N GLY A 398 -4.63 22.22 20.23
CA GLY A 398 -5.14 20.89 20.09
C GLY A 398 -4.06 19.88 19.84
N GLN A 399 -4.19 18.73 20.47
CA GLN A 399 -3.41 17.55 20.12
C GLN A 399 -3.49 17.43 18.60
N GLN A 400 -2.40 17.74 17.88
CA GLN A 400 -2.22 17.17 16.58
C GLN A 400 -2.22 15.67 16.84
N GLN A 401 -3.36 15.02 16.55
CA GLN A 401 -3.41 13.57 16.44
C GLN A 401 -2.34 13.22 15.42
N GLY A 402 -1.20 12.75 15.91
CA GLY A 402 -0.17 12.22 15.04
C GLY A 402 -0.86 11.15 14.19
N SER A 403 -0.61 11.14 12.88
CA SER A 403 -1.12 10.10 12.00
C SER A 403 -0.95 8.74 12.68
N ALA A 404 -1.97 7.89 12.60
CA ALA A 404 -1.90 6.55 13.15
C ALA A 404 -0.68 5.83 12.57
N ILE A 405 -0.04 5.00 13.39
CA ILE A 405 1.07 4.17 12.92
C ILE A 405 0.46 3.05 12.08
N GLU A 406 0.89 2.99 10.83
CA GLU A 406 0.44 1.96 9.91
C GLU A 406 1.59 0.99 9.62
N PRO A 407 1.32 -0.31 9.52
CA PRO A 407 2.26 -1.26 8.98
C PRO A 407 2.45 -1.01 7.48
N VAL A 408 3.66 -1.17 6.97
CA VAL A 408 3.98 -0.97 5.54
C VAL A 408 4.25 -2.28 4.84
N GLY A 409 4.89 -3.21 5.52
CA GLY A 409 5.17 -4.54 5.01
C GLY A 409 6.08 -5.31 5.95
N PHE A 410 6.13 -6.63 5.75
CA PHE A 410 6.93 -7.49 6.59
C PHE A 410 7.51 -8.67 5.81
N ILE A 411 8.47 -9.34 6.41
CA ILE A 411 8.97 -10.66 6.00
C ILE A 411 9.05 -11.58 7.21
N VAL A 412 8.90 -12.87 6.95
CA VAL A 412 9.10 -13.93 7.94
C VAL A 412 10.51 -14.49 7.76
N GLY A 413 11.37 -14.21 8.71
CA GLY A 413 12.75 -14.67 8.74
C GLY A 413 12.89 -16.07 9.37
N SER A 414 14.11 -16.45 9.75
CA SER A 414 14.37 -17.77 10.36
C SER A 414 13.85 -17.88 11.79
N LYS A 415 13.92 -16.82 12.59
CA LYS A 415 13.46 -16.77 13.98
C LYS A 415 12.47 -15.63 14.25
N ASN A 416 12.54 -14.56 13.48
CA ASN A 416 11.79 -13.33 13.70
C ASN A 416 11.02 -12.91 12.46
N ILE A 417 9.91 -12.18 12.69
CA ILE A 417 9.21 -11.38 11.68
C ILE A 417 9.76 -9.95 11.76
N TYR A 418 10.06 -9.37 10.62
CA TYR A 418 10.61 -8.03 10.48
C TYR A 418 9.55 -7.15 9.84
N LEU A 419 8.91 -6.29 10.64
CA LEU A 419 7.78 -5.43 10.24
C LEU A 419 8.22 -3.97 10.14
N THR A 420 8.02 -3.34 9.00
CA THR A 420 8.25 -1.91 8.79
C THR A 420 6.99 -1.09 8.96
N THR A 421 7.14 0.18 9.35
CA THR A 421 6.02 1.08 9.64
C THR A 421 6.10 2.39 8.89
N SER A 422 4.94 3.09 8.79
CA SER A 422 4.81 4.42 8.21
C SER A 422 5.61 5.52 8.95
N HIS A 423 6.12 5.22 10.15
CA HIS A 423 6.93 6.12 10.98
C HIS A 423 8.41 5.72 11.02
N GLY A 424 8.87 4.98 10.01
CA GLY A 424 10.29 4.62 9.86
C GLY A 424 10.84 3.69 10.94
N ARG A 425 10.00 2.80 11.47
CA ARG A 425 10.43 1.80 12.46
C ARG A 425 10.44 0.41 11.84
N LEU A 426 11.42 -0.37 12.25
CA LEU A 426 11.50 -1.80 12.04
C LEU A 426 11.20 -2.48 13.39
N ILE A 427 10.09 -3.19 13.46
CA ILE A 427 9.66 -3.96 14.63
C ILE A 427 10.07 -5.41 14.41
N ILE A 428 10.76 -5.97 15.38
CA ILE A 428 11.21 -7.34 15.39
C ILE A 428 10.25 -8.13 16.27
N ILE A 429 9.66 -9.19 15.73
CA ILE A 429 8.64 -9.99 16.39
C ILE A 429 9.11 -11.44 16.38
N ASP A 430 9.15 -12.08 17.52
CA ASP A 430 9.46 -13.50 17.64
C ASP A 430 8.36 -14.35 16.98
N ILE A 431 8.73 -15.24 16.05
CA ILE A 431 7.76 -16.05 15.29
C ILE A 431 6.96 -16.96 16.20
N THR A 432 7.64 -17.62 17.15
CA THR A 432 7.04 -18.63 18.00
C THR A 432 5.97 -18.03 18.90
N THR A 433 6.28 -16.93 19.55
CA THR A 433 5.36 -16.27 20.51
C THR A 433 4.48 -15.20 19.89
N GLY A 434 4.86 -14.65 18.72
CA GLY A 434 4.20 -13.50 18.09
C GLY A 434 4.37 -12.18 18.82
N LYS A 435 5.24 -12.12 19.84
CA LYS A 435 5.46 -10.92 20.64
C LYS A 435 6.59 -10.05 20.09
N PRO A 436 6.46 -8.72 20.08
CA PRO A 436 7.56 -7.83 19.74
C PRO A 436 8.70 -7.98 20.74
N THR A 437 9.92 -8.14 20.23
CA THR A 437 11.16 -8.25 21.02
C THR A 437 11.92 -6.94 21.07
N SER A 438 11.98 -6.23 19.94
CA SER A 438 12.70 -4.96 19.82
C SER A 438 12.17 -4.08 18.69
N VAL A 439 12.54 -2.80 18.72
CA VAL A 439 12.18 -1.79 17.71
C VAL A 439 13.41 -1.01 17.32
N LEU A 440 13.77 -1.03 16.04
CA LEU A 440 14.87 -0.26 15.49
C LEU A 440 14.34 0.97 14.73
N LYS A 441 14.90 2.13 14.99
CA LYS A 441 14.61 3.36 14.23
C LYS A 441 15.48 3.39 12.98
N ILE A 442 14.85 3.33 11.80
CA ILE A 442 15.52 3.45 10.49
C ILE A 442 15.42 4.89 9.98
N ASP A 443 14.23 5.49 10.06
CA ASP A 443 13.97 6.87 9.64
C ASP A 443 12.93 7.56 10.53
N ASN A 444 12.57 8.81 10.18
CA ASN A 444 11.44 9.53 10.79
C ASN A 444 10.14 9.34 10.00
N ASP A 445 10.26 9.09 8.69
CA ASP A 445 9.17 8.96 7.73
C ASP A 445 8.98 7.51 7.30
N LYS A 446 8.00 7.27 6.42
CA LYS A 446 7.70 5.95 5.86
C LYS A 446 8.96 5.32 5.26
N ILE A 447 9.12 4.03 5.49
CA ILE A 447 10.12 3.17 4.85
C ILE A 447 9.42 2.06 4.09
N SER A 448 10.09 1.47 3.11
CA SER A 448 9.53 0.35 2.35
C SER A 448 9.36 -0.90 3.21
N ARG A 449 8.65 -1.90 2.69
CA ARG A 449 8.76 -3.25 3.21
C ARG A 449 10.22 -3.71 3.16
N PRO A 450 10.61 -4.69 4.00
CA PRO A 450 11.95 -5.26 3.95
C PRO A 450 12.11 -6.24 2.78
N PHE A 451 13.35 -6.34 2.29
CA PHE A 451 13.78 -7.31 1.28
C PHE A 451 14.99 -8.05 1.81
N VAL A 452 15.15 -9.33 1.44
CA VAL A 452 16.31 -10.13 1.85
C VAL A 452 17.03 -10.68 0.63
N LEU A 453 18.33 -10.52 0.63
CA LEU A 453 19.25 -11.13 -0.34
C LEU A 453 20.50 -11.62 0.40
N ASN A 454 20.84 -12.88 0.23
CA ASN A 454 22.08 -13.47 0.77
C ASN A 454 22.29 -13.12 2.27
N LYS A 455 21.28 -13.40 3.08
CA LYS A 455 21.27 -13.13 4.53
C LYS A 455 21.47 -11.67 4.93
N ASN A 456 21.21 -10.71 4.02
CA ASN A 456 21.19 -9.29 4.33
C ASN A 456 19.78 -8.73 4.13
N LEU A 457 19.38 -7.80 4.99
CA LEU A 457 18.09 -7.14 4.94
C LEU A 457 18.26 -5.74 4.33
N PHE A 458 17.39 -5.41 3.37
CA PHE A 458 17.40 -4.14 2.67
C PHE A 458 16.09 -3.39 2.91
N ILE A 459 16.17 -2.12 3.21
CA ILE A 459 15.02 -1.24 3.41
C ILE A 459 15.24 0.05 2.62
N ILE A 460 14.25 0.43 1.81
CA ILE A 460 14.27 1.68 1.05
C ILE A 460 13.69 2.79 1.90
N LYS A 461 14.31 3.94 1.87
CA LYS A 461 13.79 5.21 2.34
C LYS A 461 13.81 6.24 1.21
N ASP A 462 13.31 7.42 1.44
CA ASP A 462 13.11 8.44 0.40
C ASP A 462 14.37 8.81 -0.42
N ASN A 463 15.57 8.59 0.11
CA ASN A 463 16.84 9.00 -0.51
C ASN A 463 17.95 7.95 -0.46
N ALA A 464 17.65 6.76 0.02
CA ALA A 464 18.65 5.68 0.10
C ALA A 464 18.02 4.30 0.34
N ILE A 465 18.77 3.26 0.02
CA ILE A 465 18.53 1.91 0.51
C ILE A 465 19.52 1.65 1.64
N ILE A 466 19.03 1.16 2.75
CA ILE A 466 19.83 0.74 3.91
C ILE A 466 19.99 -0.77 3.84
N LYS A 467 21.22 -1.25 3.96
CA LYS A 467 21.57 -2.68 4.09
C LYS A 467 21.93 -2.96 5.53
N LEU A 468 21.29 -3.95 6.11
CA LEU A 468 21.52 -4.47 7.46
C LEU A 468 22.01 -5.92 7.37
N ASP A 469 22.93 -6.31 8.31
CA ASP A 469 23.39 -7.69 8.40
C ASP A 469 22.42 -8.57 9.18
#